data_af57bcc5cc5233f8175f9aa95080b81c
#
_entry.id   af57bcc5cc5233f8175f9aa95080b81c
#
_cell.length_a   1.000
_cell.length_b   1.000
_cell.length_c   1.000
_cell.angle_alpha   90.00
_cell.angle_beta   90.00
_cell.angle_gamma   90.00
#
_symmetry.space_group_name_H-M   'P 1'
#
loop_
_entity.id
_entity.type
_entity.pdbx_description
1 polymer ?
#
loop_
_entity_poly.entity_id
_entity_poly.type
_entity_poly.pdbx_seq_one_letter_code
_entity_poly.pdbx_strand_id
1 'polypeptide(L)' 'MIEYNHGKPELICDICGHTEDGFDTFKEAVDFKKENNWRSKKNMDGEWEEICPVCWLGGK' A
#
# COMPACT_ATOMS: atom_id res chain seq x y z
N MET A 1 -1.95 4.01 -1.24
CA MET A 1 -2.89 3.95 -2.36
C MET A 1 -2.74 2.64 -3.10
N ILE A 2 -3.84 2.05 -3.51
CA ILE A 2 -3.79 0.85 -4.33
C ILE A 2 -4.33 1.21 -5.70
N GLU A 3 -3.54 0.94 -6.73
CA GLU A 3 -3.97 1.18 -8.09
C GLU A 3 -3.93 -0.11 -8.87
N TYR A 4 -4.66 -0.12 -9.97
CA TYR A 4 -4.68 -1.28 -10.84
C TYR A 4 -3.95 -0.95 -12.13
N ASN A 5 -2.95 -1.77 -12.43
CA ASN A 5 -2.16 -1.62 -13.63
C ASN A 5 -2.28 -2.90 -14.42
N HIS A 6 -2.85 -2.82 -15.63
CA HIS A 6 -3.11 -4.00 -16.45
C HIS A 6 -3.99 -5.00 -15.71
N GLY A 7 -4.93 -4.50 -14.92
CA GLY A 7 -5.84 -5.36 -14.19
C GLY A 7 -5.27 -5.97 -12.94
N LYS A 8 -4.06 -5.60 -12.56
CA LYS A 8 -3.43 -6.16 -11.35
C LYS A 8 -3.23 -5.07 -10.31
N PRO A 9 -3.44 -5.40 -9.03
CA PRO A 9 -3.29 -4.39 -7.98
C PRO A 9 -1.82 -4.05 -7.73
N GLU A 10 -1.62 -2.83 -7.32
CA GLU A 10 -0.29 -2.30 -7.08
C GLU A 10 -0.35 -1.43 -5.84
N LEU A 11 0.54 -1.66 -4.89
CA LEU A 11 0.60 -0.86 -3.66
C LEU A 11 1.51 0.33 -3.86
N ILE A 12 1.03 1.51 -3.49
CA ILE A 12 1.81 2.73 -3.61
C ILE A 12 1.80 3.43 -2.26
N CYS A 13 2.98 3.67 -1.73
CA CYS A 13 3.10 4.43 -0.48
C CYS A 13 2.76 5.90 -0.77
N ASP A 14 1.85 6.44 0.02
CA ASP A 14 1.41 7.82 -0.18
C ASP A 14 2.38 8.82 0.40
N ILE A 15 3.41 8.38 1.08
CA ILE A 15 4.37 9.28 1.68
C ILE A 15 5.64 9.36 0.87
N CYS A 16 6.24 8.22 0.55
CA CYS A 16 7.51 8.20 -0.17
C CYS A 16 7.38 7.79 -1.63
N GLY A 17 6.22 7.30 -2.03
CA GLY A 17 6.02 6.87 -3.41
C GLY A 17 6.52 5.48 -3.73
N HIS A 18 6.94 4.73 -2.72
CA HIS A 18 7.41 3.37 -2.95
C HIS A 18 6.29 2.52 -3.52
N THR A 19 6.60 1.73 -4.53
CA THR A 19 5.62 0.93 -5.24
C THR A 19 5.96 -0.55 -5.13
N GLU A 20 4.95 -1.37 -4.86
CA GLU A 20 5.09 -2.83 -4.87
C GLU A 20 4.04 -3.41 -5.80
N ASP A 21 4.47 -4.29 -6.69
CA ASP A 21 3.56 -4.92 -7.63
C ASP A 21 3.86 -6.42 -7.69
N GLY A 22 3.29 -7.08 -8.69
CA GLY A 22 3.49 -8.51 -8.82
C GLY A 22 2.36 -9.33 -8.21
N PHE A 23 1.29 -8.68 -7.82
CA PHE A 23 0.13 -9.36 -7.26
C PHE A 23 -0.86 -9.69 -8.36
N ASP A 24 -1.42 -10.89 -8.33
CA ASP A 24 -2.43 -11.28 -9.32
C ASP A 24 -3.84 -10.86 -8.89
N THR A 25 -4.10 -10.81 -7.59
CA THR A 25 -5.41 -10.45 -7.07
C THR A 25 -5.28 -9.44 -5.94
N PHE A 26 -6.40 -8.77 -5.67
CA PHE A 26 -6.43 -7.81 -4.57
C PHE A 26 -6.12 -8.49 -3.24
N LYS A 27 -6.56 -9.73 -3.08
CA LYS A 27 -6.31 -10.45 -1.85
C LYS A 27 -4.82 -10.67 -1.63
N GLU A 28 -4.08 -10.95 -2.71
CA GLU A 28 -2.63 -11.12 -2.58
C GLU A 28 -1.96 -9.83 -2.13
N ALA A 29 -2.43 -8.71 -2.64
CA ALA A 29 -1.89 -7.42 -2.21
C ALA A 29 -2.17 -7.18 -0.74
N VAL A 30 -3.37 -7.50 -0.28
CA VAL A 30 -3.73 -7.33 1.13
C VAL A 30 -2.90 -8.25 2.01
N ASP A 31 -2.71 -9.49 1.59
CA ASP A 31 -1.89 -10.42 2.36
C ASP A 31 -0.45 -9.92 2.45
N PHE A 32 0.07 -9.39 1.35
CA PHE A 32 1.41 -8.81 1.34
C PHE A 32 1.51 -7.66 2.34
N LYS A 33 0.50 -6.82 2.40
CA LYS A 33 0.49 -5.71 3.36
C LYS A 33 0.60 -6.21 4.78
N LYS A 34 -0.16 -7.26 5.10
CA LYS A 34 -0.14 -7.79 6.46
C LYS A 34 1.21 -8.41 6.80
N GLU A 35 1.80 -9.14 5.87
CA GLU A 35 3.06 -9.82 6.13
C GLU A 35 4.22 -8.85 6.20
N ASN A 36 4.13 -7.74 5.49
CA ASN A 36 5.22 -6.78 5.40
C ASN A 36 4.97 -5.53 6.22
N ASN A 37 3.97 -5.57 7.09
CA ASN A 37 3.71 -4.48 8.05
C ASN A 37 3.37 -3.15 7.40
N TRP A 38 2.73 -3.20 6.24
CA TRP A 38 2.20 -1.99 5.64
C TRP A 38 1.01 -1.51 6.46
N ARG A 39 0.82 -0.21 6.51
CA ARG A 39 -0.29 0.38 7.21
C ARG A 39 -1.27 1.02 6.25
N SER A 40 -2.54 0.99 6.63
CA SER A 40 -3.58 1.69 5.90
C SER A 40 -4.21 2.70 6.83
N LYS A 41 -4.48 3.89 6.29
CA LYS A 41 -5.14 4.87 7.11
C LYS A 41 -6.06 5.70 6.22
N LYS A 42 -7.14 6.20 6.82
CA LYS A 42 -8.12 6.97 6.09
C LYS A 42 -7.77 8.44 6.19
N ASN A 43 -7.70 9.12 5.05
CA ASN A 43 -7.37 10.53 5.05
C ASN A 43 -8.62 11.39 5.23
N MET A 44 -8.45 12.70 5.21
CA MET A 44 -9.55 13.62 5.46
C MET A 44 -10.60 13.61 4.37
N ASP A 45 -10.22 13.19 3.18
CA ASP A 45 -11.15 13.09 2.07
C ASP A 45 -11.93 11.78 2.09
N GLY A 46 -11.66 10.92 3.06
CA GLY A 46 -12.34 9.64 3.14
C GLY A 46 -11.71 8.54 2.30
N GLU A 47 -10.55 8.79 1.75
CA GLU A 47 -9.86 7.80 0.93
C GLU A 47 -8.79 7.10 1.74
N TRP A 48 -8.52 5.85 1.37
CA TRP A 48 -7.51 5.06 2.08
C TRP A 48 -6.13 5.33 1.52
N GLU A 49 -5.19 5.57 2.41
CA GLU A 49 -3.79 5.73 2.08
C GLU A 49 -3.01 4.52 2.55
N GLU A 50 -2.02 4.13 1.76
CA GLU A 50 -1.13 3.04 2.13
C GLU A 50 0.20 3.64 2.54
N ILE A 51 0.77 3.12 3.64
CA ILE A 51 2.02 3.62 4.16
C ILE A 51 2.97 2.44 4.31
N CYS A 52 4.12 2.50 3.64
CA CYS A 52 5.07 1.41 3.70
C CYS A 52 5.72 1.35 5.09
N PRO A 53 6.25 0.18 5.47
CA PRO A 53 6.80 0.05 6.81
C PRO A 53 7.99 0.96 7.09
N VAL A 54 8.72 1.34 6.05
CA VAL A 54 9.82 2.27 6.27
C VAL A 54 9.32 3.63 6.72
N CYS A 55 8.20 4.06 6.15
CA CYS A 55 7.68 5.39 6.46
C CYS A 55 7.09 5.47 7.85
N TRP A 56 6.34 4.45 8.27
CA TRP A 56 5.68 4.57 9.57
C TRP A 56 6.51 3.99 10.70
N LEU A 57 7.38 3.02 10.43
CA LEU A 57 8.29 2.51 11.45
C LEU A 57 9.53 3.39 11.57
N GLY A 58 10.08 3.74 10.43
CA GLY A 58 11.30 4.42 10.35
C GLY A 58 11.16 5.83 10.77
N GLY A 59 10.07 6.28 10.79
CA GLY A 59 9.82 7.41 11.43
C GLY A 59 10.59 8.52 11.11
N LYS A 60 10.88 8.53 10.98
CA LYS A 60 11.44 9.58 11.20
C LYS A 60 11.05 10.34 10.75
#